data_8794137e145478614273651f3bd7c5c9
#
_entry.id   8794137e145478614273651f3bd7c5c9
#
_cell.length_a   1.000
_cell.length_b   1.000
_cell.length_c   1.000
_cell.angle_alpha   90.00
_cell.angle_beta   90.00
_cell.angle_gamma   90.00
#
_symmetry.space_group_name_H-M   'P 1'
#
loop_
_entity.id
_entity.type
_entity.pdbx_description
1 polymer ?
#
loop_
_entity_poly.entity_id
_entity_poly.type
_entity_poly.pdbx_seq_one_letter_code
_entity_poly.pdbx_strand_id
1 'polypeptide(L)'
;AEFTTLGEDPGAAVASYAATAAAPKEIARILPTAGGALSGGTDDYGYTAGEIGSAYNLFLDTEETTVDFVLMGGSMGNESDTIAKAGSVAGVANTRKDCIAFISPYTGNQIATSGGTPLTAALQLSNTIDFFGNIASSSYVVKDSGIKYTYDRFNDKYRYIGTNGDIAGLCVSTSAILDDWYSPAGTNRGGLQNVVRLAFNPNKAARDDLYTASINPVVSMPGTGPILFGDKTALASPSAFDRINVRRLFLNIEKRA
;
A
#
# COMPACT_ATOMS: atom_id res chain seq x y z
N ALA A 1 -34.29 8.78 35.97
CA ALA A 1 -33.72 9.56 37.05
C ALA A 1 -32.91 10.68 36.45
N GLU A 2 -32.96 11.52 36.94
CA GLU A 2 -32.77 12.78 37.49
C GLU A 2 -31.87 13.61 36.67
N PHE A 3 -32.48 14.02 35.58
CA PHE A 3 -32.01 15.07 34.73
C PHE A 3 -31.93 16.42 35.43
N THR A 4 -32.67 16.58 36.49
CA THR A 4 -32.77 17.80 37.26
C THR A 4 -31.53 18.07 38.09
N THR A 5 -30.94 17.06 38.68
CA THR A 5 -29.67 17.18 39.45
C THR A 5 -28.46 17.49 38.61
N LEU A 6 -28.47 17.05 37.36
CA LEU A 6 -27.41 17.35 36.40
C LEU A 6 -27.39 18.81 35.93
N GLY A 7 -28.53 19.53 36.10
CA GLY A 7 -28.65 20.94 35.70
C GLY A 7 -28.16 21.93 36.74
N GLU A 8 -28.11 21.54 38.01
CA GLU A 8 -27.79 22.46 39.11
C GLU A 8 -26.28 22.48 39.43
N ASP A 9 -25.61 21.31 39.37
CA ASP A 9 -24.17 21.25 39.54
C ASP A 9 -23.57 20.18 38.62
N PRO A 10 -23.25 20.53 37.38
CA PRO A 10 -22.71 19.58 36.44
C PRO A 10 -21.39 18.95 36.89
N GLY A 11 -20.58 19.67 37.67
CA GLY A 11 -19.33 19.13 38.20
C GLY A 11 -19.54 18.06 39.26
N ALA A 12 -20.46 18.26 40.18
CA ALA A 12 -20.81 17.30 41.22
C ALA A 12 -21.51 16.07 40.61
N ALA A 13 -22.37 16.28 39.62
CA ALA A 13 -23.05 15.20 38.93
C ALA A 13 -22.08 14.29 38.15
N VAL A 14 -21.09 14.88 37.46
CA VAL A 14 -20.06 14.13 36.76
C VAL A 14 -19.18 13.37 37.75
N ALA A 15 -18.80 13.98 38.86
CA ALA A 15 -17.99 13.33 39.89
C ALA A 15 -18.76 12.17 40.57
N SER A 16 -20.04 12.33 40.89
CA SER A 16 -20.85 11.25 41.47
C SER A 16 -21.07 10.13 40.48
N TYR A 17 -21.18 10.46 39.24
CA TYR A 17 -21.39 9.52 38.16
C TYR A 17 -20.13 8.65 37.90
N ALA A 18 -18.94 9.24 37.98
CA ALA A 18 -17.67 8.53 37.93
C ALA A 18 -17.48 7.63 39.14
N ALA A 19 -17.91 8.07 40.32
CA ALA A 19 -17.79 7.30 41.57
C ALA A 19 -18.69 6.05 41.61
N THR A 20 -19.82 6.05 40.93
CA THR A 20 -20.72 4.88 40.87
C THR A 20 -20.37 3.88 39.80
N ALA A 21 -19.40 4.17 38.96
CA ALA A 21 -18.68 3.29 38.02
C ALA A 21 -19.50 2.28 37.19
N ALA A 22 -20.79 2.22 37.34
CA ALA A 22 -21.57 1.11 36.80
C ALA A 22 -21.98 1.30 35.34
N ALA A 23 -21.97 2.48 34.79
CA ALA A 23 -22.15 2.76 33.37
C ALA A 23 -22.10 4.25 33.05
N PRO A 24 -21.18 4.74 32.28
CA PRO A 24 -21.20 6.11 31.78
C PRO A 24 -22.34 6.25 30.79
N LYS A 25 -23.41 6.87 31.22
CA LYS A 25 -24.61 6.97 30.39
C LYS A 25 -24.72 8.27 29.65
N GLU A 26 -24.01 9.28 30.06
CA GLU A 26 -24.30 10.64 29.64
C GLU A 26 -23.09 11.41 29.14
N ILE A 27 -22.23 10.74 28.38
CA ILE A 27 -21.09 11.40 27.70
C ILE A 27 -21.58 12.56 26.82
N ALA A 28 -22.80 12.45 26.29
CA ALA A 28 -23.43 13.51 25.51
C ALA A 28 -23.73 14.79 26.30
N ARG A 29 -23.64 14.74 27.63
CA ARG A 29 -23.87 15.90 28.52
C ARG A 29 -22.61 16.52 29.06
N ILE A 30 -21.51 16.41 28.39
CA ILE A 30 -20.36 17.27 28.67
C ILE A 30 -20.82 18.69 28.31
N LEU A 31 -21.23 19.39 29.35
CA LEU A 31 -21.75 20.75 29.20
C LEU A 31 -20.62 21.70 28.77
N PRO A 32 -20.90 22.57 27.82
CA PRO A 32 -19.90 23.54 27.36
C PRO A 32 -19.34 24.43 28.47
N THR A 33 -20.11 24.58 29.54
CA THR A 33 -19.73 25.38 30.72
C THR A 33 -18.75 24.66 31.65
N ALA A 34 -18.62 23.36 31.56
CA ALA A 34 -17.70 22.61 32.40
C ALA A 34 -16.24 22.67 31.89
N GLY A 35 -16.00 23.24 30.71
CA GLY A 35 -14.66 23.51 30.20
C GLY A 35 -13.66 22.32 30.31
N GLY A 36 -14.16 21.11 30.45
CA GLY A 36 -13.33 19.92 30.60
C GLY A 36 -12.71 19.58 29.25
N ALA A 37 -11.43 19.83 29.12
CA ALA A 37 -10.69 19.21 28.02
C ALA A 37 -10.79 17.69 28.17
N LEU A 38 -11.17 16.97 27.12
CA LEU A 38 -11.02 15.53 27.09
C LEU A 38 -9.53 15.24 27.21
N SER A 39 -9.13 14.58 28.30
CA SER A 39 -7.74 14.19 28.53
C SER A 39 -7.67 12.68 28.68
N GLY A 40 -6.55 12.09 28.32
CA GLY A 40 -6.30 10.66 28.43
C GLY A 40 -6.56 9.88 27.13
N GLY A 41 -6.96 10.54 26.05
CA GLY A 41 -6.86 9.94 24.73
C GLY A 41 -5.40 9.96 24.27
N THR A 42 -4.87 8.82 23.92
CA THR A 42 -3.58 8.70 23.23
C THR A 42 -3.86 8.26 21.80
N ASP A 43 -3.26 8.98 20.87
CA ASP A 43 -3.23 8.53 19.48
C ASP A 43 -2.29 7.33 19.38
N ASP A 44 -2.80 6.20 18.97
CA ASP A 44 -2.00 5.03 18.65
C ASP A 44 -1.95 4.85 17.12
N TYR A 45 -0.85 5.31 16.54
CA TYR A 45 -0.49 5.08 15.14
C TYR A 45 0.54 3.97 14.97
N GLY A 46 0.85 3.27 16.06
CA GLY A 46 1.90 2.26 16.15
C GLY A 46 1.42 0.85 15.80
N TYR A 47 0.82 0.67 14.63
CA TYR A 47 0.40 -0.67 14.19
C TYR A 47 1.59 -1.58 13.90
N THR A 48 1.49 -2.83 14.36
CA THR A 48 2.46 -3.89 14.12
C THR A 48 2.20 -4.62 12.79
N ALA A 49 3.20 -5.33 12.27
CA ALA A 49 3.04 -6.18 11.10
C ALA A 49 1.97 -7.27 11.29
N GLY A 50 1.82 -7.78 12.53
CA GLY A 50 0.80 -8.78 12.88
C GLY A 50 -0.62 -8.23 12.81
N GLU A 51 -0.85 -7.02 13.30
CA GLU A 51 -2.15 -6.35 13.21
C GLU A 51 -2.55 -6.06 11.77
N ILE A 52 -1.58 -5.59 10.96
CA ILE A 52 -1.80 -5.43 9.51
C ILE A 52 -2.10 -6.77 8.84
N GLY A 53 -1.36 -7.82 9.18
CA GLY A 53 -1.63 -9.17 8.67
C GLY A 53 -3.05 -9.62 9.01
N SER A 54 -3.50 -9.40 10.24
CA SER A 54 -4.86 -9.69 10.68
C SER A 54 -5.91 -8.88 9.90
N ALA A 55 -5.63 -7.59 9.62
CA ALA A 55 -6.51 -6.76 8.83
C ALA A 55 -6.61 -7.24 7.36
N TYR A 56 -5.50 -7.64 6.75
CA TYR A 56 -5.53 -8.23 5.40
C TYR A 56 -6.28 -9.57 5.37
N ASN A 57 -6.22 -10.37 6.43
CA ASN A 57 -6.94 -11.64 6.51
C ASN A 57 -8.47 -11.47 6.48
N LEU A 58 -9.00 -10.31 6.83
CA LEU A 58 -10.43 -10.01 6.69
C LEU A 58 -10.90 -10.05 5.22
N PHE A 59 -9.98 -9.87 4.28
CA PHE A 59 -10.28 -9.96 2.84
C PHE A 59 -10.18 -11.39 2.28
N LEU A 60 -9.92 -12.41 3.10
CA LEU A 60 -9.84 -13.79 2.63
C LEU A 60 -11.21 -14.37 2.29
N ASP A 61 -12.28 -13.85 2.88
CA ASP A 61 -13.63 -14.29 2.57
C ASP A 61 -14.06 -13.74 1.21
N THR A 62 -14.30 -14.66 0.27
CA THR A 62 -14.70 -14.35 -1.09
C THR A 62 -16.20 -14.12 -1.23
N GLU A 63 -16.98 -14.56 -0.25
CA GLU A 63 -18.45 -14.42 -0.26
C GLU A 63 -18.86 -13.04 0.28
N GLU A 64 -18.16 -12.55 1.31
CA GLU A 64 -18.47 -11.24 1.90
C GLU A 64 -17.89 -10.07 1.10
N THR A 65 -16.72 -10.25 0.49
CA THR A 65 -15.98 -9.13 -0.10
C THR A 65 -15.45 -9.45 -1.51
N THR A 66 -15.89 -8.69 -2.50
CA THR A 66 -15.34 -8.73 -3.85
C THR A 66 -14.11 -7.83 -3.93
N VAL A 67 -12.96 -8.40 -4.31
CA VAL A 67 -11.68 -7.70 -4.43
C VAL A 67 -11.07 -7.97 -5.79
N ASP A 68 -10.64 -6.92 -6.49
CA ASP A 68 -9.89 -7.04 -7.75
C ASP A 68 -8.40 -6.83 -7.52
N PHE A 69 -8.05 -5.85 -6.68
CA PHE A 69 -6.67 -5.51 -6.39
C PHE A 69 -6.42 -5.38 -4.90
N VAL A 70 -5.32 -5.96 -4.44
CA VAL A 70 -4.82 -5.79 -3.08
C VAL A 70 -3.54 -4.97 -3.14
N LEU A 71 -3.53 -3.82 -2.47
CA LEU A 71 -2.41 -2.89 -2.47
C LEU A 71 -1.63 -3.00 -1.17
N MET A 72 -0.30 -3.05 -1.26
CA MET A 72 0.53 -3.02 -0.07
C MET A 72 0.48 -1.64 0.62
N GLY A 73 0.30 -0.56 -0.14
CA GLY A 73 0.39 0.79 0.36
C GLY A 73 1.81 1.19 0.75
N GLY A 74 1.97 2.00 1.79
CA GLY A 74 3.29 2.46 2.25
C GLY A 74 4.11 1.40 2.96
N SER A 75 5.43 1.59 2.98
CA SER A 75 6.36 0.79 3.78
C SER A 75 6.11 0.97 5.28
N MET A 76 6.49 -0.01 6.07
CA MET A 76 6.55 0.09 7.53
C MET A 76 7.85 0.76 7.99
N GLY A 77 8.01 0.92 9.30
CA GLY A 77 9.18 1.58 9.89
C GLY A 77 10.52 0.89 9.65
N ASN A 78 10.50 -0.40 9.35
CA ASN A 78 11.69 -1.19 9.05
C ASN A 78 11.42 -2.21 7.94
N GLU A 79 12.49 -2.81 7.43
CA GLU A 79 12.44 -3.76 6.31
C GLU A 79 11.74 -5.07 6.69
N SER A 80 12.04 -5.63 7.87
CA SER A 80 11.46 -6.90 8.34
C SER A 80 9.94 -6.84 8.41
N ASP A 81 9.40 -5.78 9.02
CA ASP A 81 7.94 -5.58 9.11
C ASP A 81 7.33 -5.31 7.74
N THR A 82 8.06 -4.62 6.86
CA THR A 82 7.61 -4.39 5.48
C THR A 82 7.55 -5.69 4.68
N ILE A 83 8.53 -6.60 4.86
CA ILE A 83 8.51 -7.95 4.27
C ILE A 83 7.33 -8.76 4.80
N ALA A 84 7.07 -8.72 6.11
CA ALA A 84 5.94 -9.41 6.72
C ALA A 84 4.59 -8.90 6.17
N LYS A 85 4.45 -7.58 6.05
CA LYS A 85 3.29 -6.94 5.41
C LYS A 85 3.14 -7.36 3.96
N ALA A 86 4.22 -7.31 3.17
CA ALA A 86 4.21 -7.74 1.78
C ALA A 86 3.83 -9.22 1.62
N GLY A 87 4.32 -10.07 2.54
CA GLY A 87 3.94 -11.48 2.64
C GLY A 87 2.45 -11.67 2.91
N SER A 88 1.85 -10.87 3.79
CA SER A 88 0.41 -10.91 4.08
C SER A 88 -0.41 -10.50 2.86
N VAL A 89 -0.02 -9.44 2.17
CA VAL A 89 -0.66 -8.97 0.92
C VAL A 89 -0.59 -10.04 -0.17
N ALA A 90 0.58 -10.63 -0.38
CA ALA A 90 0.76 -11.73 -1.32
C ALA A 90 -0.05 -12.97 -0.92
N GLY A 91 -0.15 -13.26 0.39
CA GLY A 91 -0.91 -14.36 0.96
C GLY A 91 -2.40 -14.27 0.62
N VAL A 92 -3.00 -13.09 0.73
CA VAL A 92 -4.40 -12.88 0.35
C VAL A 92 -4.63 -13.22 -1.12
N ALA A 93 -3.82 -12.67 -2.03
CA ALA A 93 -3.98 -12.94 -3.47
C ALA A 93 -3.74 -14.42 -3.83
N ASN A 94 -2.77 -15.06 -3.18
CA ASN A 94 -2.46 -16.47 -3.41
C ASN A 94 -3.53 -17.43 -2.87
N THR A 95 -4.23 -17.04 -1.82
CA THR A 95 -5.31 -17.85 -1.23
C THR A 95 -6.60 -17.66 -2.01
N ARG A 96 -6.99 -16.41 -2.27
CA ARG A 96 -8.21 -16.07 -3.00
C ARG A 96 -8.17 -16.49 -4.47
N LYS A 97 -7.07 -16.21 -5.15
CA LYS A 97 -6.86 -16.45 -6.60
C LYS A 97 -7.81 -15.69 -7.54
N ASP A 98 -8.62 -14.79 -7.01
CA ASP A 98 -9.56 -13.93 -7.74
C ASP A 98 -9.12 -12.47 -7.83
N CYS A 99 -7.96 -12.13 -7.27
CA CYS A 99 -7.41 -10.78 -7.22
C CYS A 99 -5.90 -10.76 -7.49
N ILE A 100 -5.36 -9.57 -7.70
CA ILE A 100 -3.91 -9.34 -7.89
C ILE A 100 -3.37 -8.44 -6.79
N ALA A 101 -2.26 -8.84 -6.20
CA ALA A 101 -1.52 -8.05 -5.22
C ALA A 101 -0.42 -7.21 -5.89
N PHE A 102 -0.30 -5.95 -5.48
CA PHE A 102 0.75 -5.03 -5.95
C PHE A 102 1.67 -4.65 -4.79
N ILE A 103 2.96 -4.86 -4.97
CA ILE A 103 3.98 -4.71 -3.93
C ILE A 103 5.14 -3.87 -4.45
N SER A 104 5.47 -2.81 -3.72
CA SER A 104 6.67 -1.99 -3.92
C SER A 104 7.74 -2.32 -2.86
N PRO A 105 9.03 -2.00 -3.10
CA PRO A 105 10.09 -2.30 -2.15
C PRO A 105 9.98 -1.43 -0.89
N TYR A 106 10.70 -1.83 0.15
CA TYR A 106 10.89 -0.99 1.34
C TYR A 106 11.57 0.32 0.97
N THR A 107 11.05 1.42 1.46
CA THR A 107 11.58 2.76 1.13
C THR A 107 13.06 2.91 1.51
N GLY A 108 13.49 2.31 2.64
CA GLY A 108 14.88 2.30 3.09
C GLY A 108 15.84 1.55 2.16
N ASN A 109 15.35 0.72 1.24
CA ASN A 109 16.18 0.03 0.26
C ASN A 109 16.75 0.98 -0.82
N GLN A 110 16.12 2.13 -1.00
CA GLN A 110 16.54 3.10 -2.00
C GLN A 110 16.96 4.45 -1.40
N ILE A 111 16.53 4.74 -0.18
CA ILE A 111 16.74 6.04 0.46
C ILE A 111 17.30 5.83 1.86
N ALA A 112 18.38 6.51 2.18
CA ALA A 112 18.95 6.48 3.53
C ALA A 112 17.92 7.04 4.52
N THR A 113 17.75 6.36 5.66
CA THR A 113 16.74 6.69 6.69
C THR A 113 16.97 8.06 7.32
N SER A 114 18.21 8.54 7.33
CA SER A 114 18.55 9.88 7.81
C SER A 114 18.67 10.86 6.65
N GLY A 115 17.66 11.69 6.44
CA GLY A 115 17.72 12.82 5.53
C GLY A 115 17.17 12.64 4.12
N GLY A 116 16.62 11.46 3.78
CA GLY A 116 15.96 11.24 2.48
C GLY A 116 16.92 11.29 1.28
N THR A 117 18.21 11.04 1.51
CA THR A 117 19.21 10.96 0.44
C THR A 117 19.14 9.59 -0.24
N PRO A 118 19.07 9.52 -1.58
CA PRO A 118 19.13 8.26 -2.30
C PRO A 118 20.44 7.51 -2.03
N LEU A 119 20.36 6.19 -1.91
CA LEU A 119 21.53 5.31 -1.88
C LEU A 119 22.21 5.27 -3.26
N THR A 120 23.38 4.66 -3.33
CA THR A 120 24.04 4.42 -4.63
C THR A 120 23.19 3.47 -5.49
N ALA A 121 23.23 3.64 -6.80
CA ALA A 121 22.43 2.82 -7.72
C ALA A 121 22.67 1.31 -7.57
N ALA A 122 23.91 0.91 -7.27
CA ALA A 122 24.24 -0.49 -7.03
C ALA A 122 23.58 -1.04 -5.76
N LEU A 123 23.58 -0.28 -4.67
CA LEU A 123 22.89 -0.66 -3.42
C LEU A 123 21.37 -0.66 -3.59
N GLN A 124 20.83 0.32 -4.31
CA GLN A 124 19.40 0.37 -4.60
C GLN A 124 18.93 -0.87 -5.36
N LEU A 125 19.71 -1.30 -6.36
CA LEU A 125 19.44 -2.50 -7.13
C LEU A 125 19.51 -3.76 -6.25
N SER A 126 20.63 -3.97 -5.56
CA SER A 126 20.85 -5.14 -4.70
C SER A 126 19.76 -5.25 -3.63
N ASN A 127 19.55 -4.19 -2.85
CA ASN A 127 18.56 -4.18 -1.76
C ASN A 127 17.13 -4.44 -2.27
N THR A 128 16.78 -3.89 -3.46
CA THR A 128 15.47 -4.13 -4.05
C THR A 128 15.29 -5.59 -4.46
N ILE A 129 16.32 -6.22 -5.04
CA ILE A 129 16.26 -7.65 -5.41
C ILE A 129 16.21 -8.51 -4.16
N ASP A 130 17.01 -8.22 -3.13
CA ASP A 130 17.07 -8.96 -1.87
C ASP A 130 15.71 -8.88 -1.12
N PHE A 131 15.10 -7.70 -1.08
CA PHE A 131 13.75 -7.53 -0.53
C PHE A 131 12.75 -8.47 -1.19
N PHE A 132 12.69 -8.46 -2.51
CA PHE A 132 11.76 -9.29 -3.27
C PHE A 132 12.10 -10.77 -3.30
N GLY A 133 13.32 -11.15 -2.96
CA GLY A 133 13.73 -12.52 -2.71
C GLY A 133 12.93 -13.21 -1.59
N ASN A 134 12.39 -12.42 -0.65
CA ASN A 134 11.54 -12.91 0.43
C ASN A 134 10.07 -13.12 0.02
N ILE A 135 9.67 -12.70 -1.18
CA ILE A 135 8.28 -12.83 -1.64
C ILE A 135 8.18 -14.03 -2.59
N ALA A 136 7.33 -14.98 -2.23
CA ALA A 136 7.13 -16.21 -3.00
C ALA A 136 6.72 -15.94 -4.46
N SER A 137 7.16 -16.84 -5.34
CA SER A 137 6.78 -16.82 -6.76
C SER A 137 5.28 -17.03 -6.91
N SER A 138 4.62 -16.15 -7.66
CA SER A 138 3.17 -16.21 -7.88
C SER A 138 2.77 -15.41 -9.12
N SER A 139 1.79 -15.91 -9.86
CA SER A 139 1.17 -15.16 -10.95
C SER A 139 0.12 -14.14 -10.46
N TYR A 140 -0.26 -14.17 -9.18
CA TYR A 140 -1.22 -13.26 -8.57
C TYR A 140 -0.55 -12.07 -7.87
N VAL A 141 0.77 -11.96 -7.96
CA VAL A 141 1.55 -10.89 -7.33
C VAL A 141 2.30 -10.11 -8.41
N VAL A 142 2.31 -8.80 -8.29
CA VAL A 142 3.08 -7.88 -9.13
C VAL A 142 4.09 -7.15 -8.26
N LYS A 143 5.36 -7.22 -8.63
CA LYS A 143 6.48 -6.56 -7.96
C LYS A 143 6.96 -5.40 -8.81
N ASP A 144 7.20 -4.24 -8.21
CA ASP A 144 7.77 -3.07 -8.90
C ASP A 144 9.01 -2.54 -8.20
N SER A 145 9.88 -1.85 -8.91
CA SER A 145 11.08 -1.22 -8.34
C SER A 145 10.86 0.22 -7.92
N GLY A 146 9.64 0.73 -8.01
CA GLY A 146 9.38 2.17 -7.96
C GLY A 146 9.22 2.71 -6.55
N ILE A 147 9.98 3.76 -6.25
CA ILE A 147 9.73 4.69 -5.15
C ILE A 147 9.76 6.09 -5.74
N LYS A 148 8.62 6.77 -5.69
CA LYS A 148 8.47 8.14 -6.20
C LYS A 148 8.56 9.19 -5.11
N TYR A 149 9.17 10.31 -5.43
CA TYR A 149 9.12 11.53 -4.63
C TYR A 149 7.97 12.37 -5.12
N THR A 150 7.01 12.64 -4.26
CA THR A 150 5.78 13.34 -4.58
C THR A 150 5.44 14.39 -3.53
N TYR A 151 4.69 15.40 -3.93
CA TYR A 151 4.20 16.43 -3.03
C TYR A 151 2.87 16.01 -2.40
N ASP A 152 2.86 15.92 -1.07
CA ASP A 152 1.66 15.72 -0.26
C ASP A 152 1.05 17.10 0.06
N ARG A 153 0.07 17.51 -0.73
CA ARG A 153 -0.59 18.80 -0.60
C ARG A 153 -1.39 18.98 0.68
N PHE A 154 -1.76 17.89 1.35
CA PHE A 154 -2.58 17.94 2.56
C PHE A 154 -1.72 18.25 3.79
N ASN A 155 -0.46 17.79 3.78
CA ASN A 155 0.49 18.04 4.87
C ASN A 155 1.58 19.06 4.50
N ASP A 156 1.51 19.64 3.29
CA ASP A 156 2.51 20.58 2.77
C ASP A 156 3.94 20.02 2.86
N LYS A 157 4.11 18.76 2.42
CA LYS A 157 5.39 18.04 2.52
C LYS A 157 5.66 17.19 1.30
N TYR A 158 6.92 17.09 0.95
CA TYR A 158 7.36 16.09 -0.01
C TYR A 158 7.63 14.76 0.69
N ARG A 159 7.20 13.66 0.08
CA ARG A 159 7.36 12.31 0.62
C ARG A 159 7.83 11.35 -0.46
N TYR A 160 8.57 10.32 -0.01
CA TYR A 160 8.84 9.16 -0.82
C TYR A 160 7.80 8.09 -0.54
N ILE A 161 7.15 7.60 -1.58
CA ILE A 161 6.13 6.55 -1.50
C ILE A 161 6.35 5.50 -2.58
N GLY A 162 5.99 4.24 -2.28
CA GLY A 162 6.00 3.15 -3.26
C GLY A 162 4.98 3.35 -4.37
N THR A 163 5.23 2.78 -5.53
CA THR A 163 4.39 2.95 -6.74
C THR A 163 3.32 1.87 -6.92
N ASN A 164 3.14 0.95 -5.95
CA ASN A 164 2.14 -0.13 -6.07
C ASN A 164 0.73 0.36 -6.40
N GLY A 165 0.27 1.44 -5.77
CA GLY A 165 -1.02 2.05 -6.05
C GLY A 165 -1.09 2.68 -7.45
N ASP A 166 0.00 3.29 -7.91
CA ASP A 166 0.06 3.85 -9.27
C ASP A 166 -0.04 2.76 -10.33
N ILE A 167 0.65 1.64 -10.13
CA ILE A 167 0.65 0.52 -11.09
C ILE A 167 -0.73 -0.14 -11.14
N ALA A 168 -1.38 -0.32 -10.01
CA ALA A 168 -2.78 -0.74 -9.98
C ALA A 168 -3.67 0.26 -10.73
N GLY A 169 -3.46 1.56 -10.53
CA GLY A 169 -4.14 2.62 -11.26
C GLY A 169 -3.92 2.57 -12.78
N LEU A 170 -2.70 2.25 -13.23
CA LEU A 170 -2.42 2.03 -14.66
C LEU A 170 -3.20 0.83 -15.22
N CYS A 171 -3.34 -0.24 -14.43
CA CYS A 171 -4.17 -1.38 -14.81
C CYS A 171 -5.64 -0.97 -14.99
N VAL A 172 -6.20 -0.23 -14.04
CA VAL A 172 -7.59 0.27 -14.12
C VAL A 172 -7.78 1.20 -15.30
N SER A 173 -6.88 2.16 -15.48
CA SER A 173 -6.94 3.12 -16.59
C SER A 173 -6.85 2.43 -17.95
N THR A 174 -5.99 1.40 -18.07
CA THR A 174 -5.88 0.62 -19.30
C THR A 174 -7.17 -0.12 -19.61
N SER A 175 -7.82 -0.74 -18.61
CA SER A 175 -9.11 -1.41 -18.79
C SER A 175 -10.23 -0.44 -19.15
N ALA A 176 -10.23 0.75 -18.58
CA ALA A 176 -11.28 1.75 -18.83
C ALA A 176 -11.21 2.34 -20.25
N ILE A 177 -10.01 2.45 -20.82
CA ILE A 177 -9.78 3.08 -22.14
C ILE A 177 -9.77 2.04 -23.27
N LEU A 178 -9.23 0.86 -22.98
CA LEU A 178 -9.04 -0.22 -23.96
C LEU A 178 -9.73 -1.49 -23.49
N ASP A 179 -8.95 -2.42 -22.94
CA ASP A 179 -9.43 -3.70 -22.40
C ASP A 179 -8.36 -4.34 -21.51
N ASP A 180 -8.73 -5.38 -20.76
CA ASP A 180 -7.86 -6.06 -19.79
C ASP A 180 -6.68 -6.81 -20.39
N TRP A 181 -6.76 -7.23 -21.65
CA TRP A 181 -5.67 -7.91 -22.35
C TRP A 181 -4.55 -6.96 -22.79
N TYR A 182 -4.73 -5.66 -22.71
CA TYR A 182 -3.66 -4.73 -22.99
C TYR A 182 -2.68 -4.61 -21.82
N SER A 183 -1.38 -4.55 -22.14
CA SER A 183 -0.34 -4.30 -21.14
C SER A 183 -0.47 -2.89 -20.56
N PRO A 184 -0.44 -2.71 -19.22
CA PRO A 184 -0.44 -1.39 -18.60
C PRO A 184 0.91 -0.68 -18.69
N ALA A 185 1.96 -1.36 -19.18
CA ALA A 185 3.31 -0.84 -19.26
C ALA A 185 3.62 -0.17 -20.61
N GLY A 186 4.75 0.50 -20.66
CA GLY A 186 5.30 1.10 -21.86
C GLY A 186 5.03 2.60 -21.98
N THR A 187 5.61 3.20 -23.02
CA THR A 187 5.62 4.67 -23.22
C THR A 187 4.25 5.28 -23.42
N ASN A 188 3.30 4.51 -23.94
CA ASN A 188 1.96 5.04 -24.28
C ASN A 188 0.97 4.93 -23.11
N ARG A 189 1.12 3.95 -22.22
CA ARG A 189 0.16 3.63 -21.16
C ARG A 189 0.76 3.62 -19.77
N GLY A 190 2.06 3.35 -19.65
CA GLY A 190 2.75 3.20 -18.37
C GLY A 190 3.15 4.50 -17.67
N GLY A 191 2.66 5.66 -18.10
CA GLY A 191 3.01 6.95 -17.52
C GLY A 191 2.48 7.15 -16.11
N LEU A 192 3.40 7.35 -15.15
CA LEU A 192 3.06 7.61 -13.74
C LEU A 192 2.76 9.09 -13.53
N GLN A 193 1.75 9.37 -12.71
CA GLN A 193 1.32 10.73 -12.39
C GLN A 193 1.90 11.22 -11.06
N ASN A 194 1.97 12.54 -10.90
CA ASN A 194 2.43 13.19 -9.66
C ASN A 194 3.80 12.70 -9.17
N VAL A 195 4.74 12.57 -10.09
CA VAL A 195 6.12 12.18 -9.79
C VAL A 195 7.04 13.36 -10.02
N VAL A 196 7.64 13.88 -8.97
CA VAL A 196 8.70 14.91 -9.07
C VAL A 196 10.00 14.27 -9.51
N ARG A 197 10.35 13.12 -8.92
CA ARG A 197 11.49 12.30 -9.30
C ARG A 197 11.31 10.87 -8.77
N LEU A 198 12.04 9.92 -9.34
CA LEU A 198 12.19 8.58 -8.78
C LEU A 198 13.37 8.56 -7.81
N ALA A 199 13.29 7.74 -6.76
CA ALA A 199 14.41 7.49 -5.85
C ALA A 199 15.51 6.69 -6.54
N PHE A 200 15.11 5.73 -7.37
CA PHE A 200 15.96 4.87 -8.17
C PHE A 200 15.54 4.94 -9.64
N ASN A 201 16.46 5.29 -10.51
CA ASN A 201 16.24 5.25 -11.97
C ASN A 201 17.21 4.23 -12.58
N PRO A 202 16.80 2.96 -12.78
CA PRO A 202 17.68 1.90 -13.22
C PRO A 202 18.18 2.12 -14.66
N ASN A 203 19.49 1.96 -14.87
CA ASN A 203 20.09 1.92 -16.18
C ASN A 203 19.73 0.62 -16.92
N LYS A 204 20.22 0.44 -18.16
CA LYS A 204 19.87 -0.73 -18.96
C LYS A 204 20.23 -2.05 -18.26
N ALA A 205 21.43 -2.19 -17.74
CA ALA A 205 21.87 -3.42 -17.06
C ALA A 205 21.02 -3.70 -15.81
N ALA A 206 20.80 -2.68 -14.96
CA ALA A 206 19.96 -2.82 -13.79
C ALA A 206 18.48 -3.19 -14.13
N ARG A 207 17.96 -2.71 -15.27
CA ARG A 207 16.63 -3.12 -15.73
C ARG A 207 16.60 -4.59 -16.15
N ASP A 208 17.66 -5.06 -16.81
CA ASP A 208 17.76 -6.47 -17.21
C ASP A 208 17.86 -7.38 -15.98
N ASP A 209 18.60 -6.99 -14.94
CA ASP A 209 18.70 -7.70 -13.66
C ASP A 209 17.35 -7.72 -12.93
N LEU A 210 16.66 -6.57 -12.80
CA LEU A 210 15.33 -6.49 -12.19
C LEU A 210 14.32 -7.37 -12.93
N TYR A 211 14.34 -7.30 -14.25
CA TYR A 211 13.41 -8.07 -15.07
C TYR A 211 13.67 -9.58 -14.99
N THR A 212 14.93 -9.99 -14.84
CA THR A 212 15.31 -11.39 -14.58
C THR A 212 14.78 -11.87 -13.22
N ALA A 213 14.78 -10.98 -12.21
CA ALA A 213 14.21 -11.24 -10.89
C ALA A 213 12.67 -11.12 -10.85
N SER A 214 11.99 -10.99 -11.99
CA SER A 214 10.53 -10.77 -12.09
C SER A 214 10.05 -9.52 -11.34
N ILE A 215 10.86 -8.47 -11.36
CA ILE A 215 10.54 -7.16 -10.81
C ILE A 215 10.34 -6.20 -11.98
N ASN A 216 9.23 -5.48 -12.00
CA ASN A 216 8.92 -4.54 -13.06
C ASN A 216 9.70 -3.23 -12.85
N PRO A 217 10.60 -2.86 -13.77
CA PRO A 217 11.33 -1.61 -13.66
C PRO A 217 10.40 -0.41 -13.83
N VAL A 218 10.51 0.54 -12.90
CA VAL A 218 9.96 1.87 -13.04
C VAL A 218 11.11 2.80 -13.42
N VAL A 219 11.01 3.48 -14.55
CA VAL A 219 12.11 4.26 -15.12
C VAL A 219 11.63 5.65 -15.52
N SER A 220 12.52 6.64 -15.41
CA SER A 220 12.30 7.96 -15.97
C SER A 220 13.10 8.12 -17.24
N MET A 221 12.41 8.30 -18.37
CA MET A 221 13.05 8.47 -19.67
C MET A 221 12.96 9.92 -20.13
N PRO A 222 14.01 10.45 -20.76
CA PRO A 222 13.95 11.79 -21.37
C PRO A 222 12.81 11.90 -22.36
N GLY A 223 12.01 12.95 -22.23
CA GLY A 223 10.86 13.22 -23.11
C GLY A 223 9.58 12.46 -22.81
N THR A 224 9.64 11.36 -22.02
CA THR A 224 8.45 10.56 -21.67
C THR A 224 8.10 10.69 -20.19
N GLY A 225 9.10 10.97 -19.34
CA GLY A 225 8.92 11.02 -17.89
C GLY A 225 8.97 9.64 -17.24
N PRO A 226 8.47 9.53 -15.99
CA PRO A 226 8.46 8.27 -15.25
C PRO A 226 7.38 7.32 -15.80
N ILE A 227 7.80 6.11 -16.13
CA ILE A 227 6.94 5.05 -16.71
C ILE A 227 7.17 3.70 -16.04
N LEU A 228 6.13 2.89 -16.03
CA LEU A 228 6.24 1.45 -15.80
C LEU A 228 6.77 0.80 -17.09
N PHE A 229 7.93 0.17 -17.02
CA PHE A 229 8.61 -0.39 -18.20
C PHE A 229 8.41 -1.90 -18.37
N GLY A 230 8.12 -2.64 -17.28
CA GLY A 230 7.86 -4.07 -17.29
C GLY A 230 6.40 -4.42 -16.99
N ASP A 231 5.96 -5.58 -17.43
CA ASP A 231 4.59 -6.09 -17.24
C ASP A 231 4.55 -7.54 -16.73
N LYS A 232 5.57 -7.96 -15.99
CA LYS A 232 5.65 -9.30 -15.40
C LYS A 232 4.85 -9.42 -14.10
N THR A 233 4.30 -10.63 -13.88
CA THR A 233 3.92 -11.08 -12.54
C THR A 233 5.16 -11.60 -11.80
N ALA A 234 5.02 -11.91 -10.50
CA ALA A 234 6.09 -12.47 -9.69
C ALA A 234 6.35 -13.97 -9.99
N LEU A 235 5.80 -14.51 -11.08
CA LEU A 235 5.98 -15.91 -11.45
C LEU A 235 7.41 -16.12 -11.96
N ALA A 236 8.14 -17.04 -11.31
CA ALA A 236 9.51 -17.36 -11.68
C ALA A 236 9.60 -18.30 -12.91
N SER A 237 8.61 -19.18 -13.06
CA SER A 237 8.59 -20.12 -14.20
C SER A 237 7.98 -19.48 -15.44
N PRO A 238 8.57 -19.63 -16.62
CA PRO A 238 7.98 -19.14 -17.86
C PRO A 238 6.59 -19.73 -18.10
N SER A 239 5.59 -18.87 -18.28
CA SER A 239 4.20 -19.26 -18.51
C SER A 239 3.46 -18.10 -19.18
N ALA A 240 2.32 -18.37 -19.80
CA ALA A 240 1.44 -17.29 -20.28
C ALA A 240 0.98 -16.37 -19.15
N PHE A 241 0.92 -16.87 -17.91
CA PHE A 241 0.53 -16.12 -16.71
C PHE A 241 1.68 -15.32 -16.06
N ASP A 242 2.85 -15.29 -16.69
CA ASP A 242 3.95 -14.42 -16.25
C ASP A 242 3.74 -12.95 -16.63
N ARG A 243 2.63 -12.64 -17.34
CA ARG A 243 2.25 -11.29 -17.76
C ARG A 243 1.03 -10.78 -17.00
N ILE A 244 1.09 -9.50 -16.56
CA ILE A 244 0.02 -8.84 -15.81
C ILE A 244 -1.29 -8.84 -16.60
N ASN A 245 -1.24 -8.47 -17.87
CA ASN A 245 -2.41 -8.39 -18.74
C ASN A 245 -3.07 -9.76 -18.95
N VAL A 246 -2.30 -10.81 -19.16
CA VAL A 246 -2.84 -12.16 -19.35
C VAL A 246 -3.52 -12.64 -18.06
N ARG A 247 -2.84 -12.48 -16.89
CA ARG A 247 -3.45 -12.87 -15.61
C ARG A 247 -4.74 -12.11 -15.35
N ARG A 248 -4.77 -10.81 -15.62
CA ARG A 248 -5.97 -9.97 -15.46
C ARG A 248 -7.12 -10.42 -16.37
N LEU A 249 -6.82 -10.69 -17.63
CA LEU A 249 -7.82 -11.20 -18.57
C LEU A 249 -8.48 -12.47 -18.03
N PHE A 250 -7.69 -13.43 -17.57
CA PHE A 250 -8.24 -14.70 -17.04
C PHE A 250 -9.08 -14.48 -15.78
N LEU A 251 -8.64 -13.61 -14.84
CA LEU A 251 -9.44 -13.28 -13.66
C LEU A 251 -10.79 -12.67 -14.03
N ASN A 252 -10.84 -11.81 -15.04
CA ASN A 252 -12.09 -11.22 -15.49
C ASN A 252 -13.00 -12.25 -16.20
N ILE A 253 -12.42 -13.18 -16.94
CA ILE A 253 -13.19 -14.29 -17.55
C ILE A 253 -13.77 -15.19 -16.45
N GLU A 254 -12.94 -15.58 -15.47
CA GLU A 254 -13.36 -16.44 -14.35
C GLU A 254 -14.48 -15.81 -13.52
N LYS A 255 -14.44 -14.47 -13.30
CA LYS A 255 -15.50 -13.75 -12.57
C LYS A 255 -16.82 -13.61 -13.33
N ARG A 256 -16.80 -13.73 -14.65
CA ARG A 256 -17.97 -13.58 -15.52
C ARG A 256 -18.58 -14.89 -15.97
N ALA A 257 -17.89 -16.01 -15.75
CA ALA A 257 -18.35 -17.36 -16.06
C ALA A 257 -19.27 -17.92 -14.97
#